data_bbe52219860314dc449b203d5de92737
#
_entry.id   bbe52219860314dc449b203d5de92737
#
_cell.length_a   1.000
_cell.length_b   1.000
_cell.length_c   1.000
_cell.angle_alpha   90.00
_cell.angle_beta   90.00
_cell.angle_gamma   90.00
#
_symmetry.space_group_name_H-M   'P 1'
#
loop_
_entity.id
_entity.type
_entity.pdbx_description
1 polymer ?
#
loop_
_entity_poly.entity_id
_entity_poly.type
_entity_poly.pdbx_seq_one_letter_code
_entity_poly.pdbx_strand_id
1 'polypeptide(L)'
;MQNLLNRLSFTKNQTKTVGVVIPIYNVEKYLRECLDSVINQTYKNLQVVLVNDGSTDENSLNIAKEYTLKDERFILFDKENGGQSTARNVGIEFFSKEYDFKNITQELKENSLVEFKLDNEDNPYNIYKIYKSSNFFKNKNELLNFKAPDIDYIIFLDSDDYWELNCIEECVPRMDGVDILWFKEKVVNQTFKNISTTSIFDKYFTGRNIITKFEWIERQFIKDDFFQFACFGVINFHFLKKISLMFENYIIGEDRIFGILLFLQSNFIYMLEKELYVYRIRDYSSCNYSNKKILPPPIYVLEFGNVKNIHLHIDVLSNIRMLLSLIAYLKDSTIDLESKLICEKLFIPSFYRNISQSIFKCSKISIEYKFSFFKIDKSWLKYVINKKYMHYFFSKIASYRYIFFIFAILYTIIFRLEIPKIKK
;
A
#
# COMPACT_ATOMS: atom_id res chain seq x y z
N MET A 1 25.61 19.04 3.39
CA MET A 1 24.57 19.39 4.39
C MET A 1 24.32 20.91 4.42
N GLN A 2 25.32 21.77 4.65
CA GLN A 2 25.16 23.23 4.68
C GLN A 2 24.65 23.83 3.35
N ASN A 3 25.04 23.29 2.19
CA ASN A 3 24.54 23.69 0.87
C ASN A 3 23.09 23.25 0.57
N LEU A 4 22.57 22.22 1.26
CA LEU A 4 21.17 21.82 1.16
C LEU A 4 20.27 22.76 1.99
N LEU A 5 20.74 23.16 3.17
CA LEU A 5 20.05 24.13 4.03
C LEU A 5 19.95 25.51 3.41
N ASN A 6 20.96 25.90 2.61
CA ASN A 6 20.94 27.18 1.87
C ASN A 6 20.09 27.15 0.59
N ARG A 7 19.73 25.98 0.06
CA ARG A 7 18.78 25.81 -1.06
C ARG A 7 17.31 25.83 -0.62
N LEU A 8 17.05 25.73 0.67
CA LEU A 8 15.72 25.92 1.28
C LEU A 8 15.26 27.39 1.31
N SER A 9 15.94 28.29 0.60
CA SER A 9 15.39 29.60 0.29
C SER A 9 14.20 29.38 -0.64
N PHE A 10 13.01 29.49 -0.08
CA PHE A 10 11.72 29.48 -0.74
C PHE A 10 11.77 30.08 -2.14
N THR A 11 12.01 29.29 -3.17
CA THR A 11 11.76 29.68 -4.54
C THR A 11 10.26 29.80 -4.70
N LYS A 12 9.80 31.02 -4.68
CA LYS A 12 8.43 31.42 -4.97
C LYS A 12 8.01 30.85 -6.33
N ASN A 13 6.88 30.12 -6.37
CA ASN A 13 5.95 30.03 -7.48
C ASN A 13 6.18 28.97 -8.58
N GLN A 14 6.05 27.70 -8.24
CA GLN A 14 5.13 26.84 -8.98
C GLN A 14 4.24 26.15 -7.95
N THR A 15 2.95 26.37 -8.04
CA THR A 15 1.99 25.69 -7.16
C THR A 15 2.04 24.20 -7.46
N LYS A 16 2.66 23.42 -6.56
CA LYS A 16 2.83 21.99 -6.74
C LYS A 16 1.48 21.29 -6.73
N THR A 17 1.27 20.32 -7.61
CA THR A 17 0.03 19.54 -7.68
C THR A 17 0.19 18.27 -6.87
N VAL A 18 -0.77 18.01 -5.97
CA VAL A 18 -0.79 16.80 -5.14
C VAL A 18 -1.89 15.87 -5.61
N GLY A 19 -1.51 14.66 -6.01
CA GLY A 19 -2.43 13.56 -6.28
C GLY A 19 -2.83 12.88 -4.98
N VAL A 20 -4.11 12.72 -4.76
CA VAL A 20 -4.70 12.05 -3.60
C VAL A 20 -5.38 10.77 -4.08
N VAL A 21 -5.11 9.64 -3.45
CA VAL A 21 -5.75 8.36 -3.79
C VAL A 21 -6.51 7.83 -2.57
N ILE A 22 -7.81 7.57 -2.75
CA ILE A 22 -8.72 7.14 -1.69
C ILE A 22 -9.39 5.83 -2.11
N PRO A 23 -8.96 4.67 -1.58
CA PRO A 23 -9.66 3.40 -1.76
C PRO A 23 -10.97 3.40 -0.96
N ILE A 24 -12.07 2.93 -1.57
CA ILE A 24 -13.39 2.90 -0.97
C ILE A 24 -13.93 1.47 -1.00
N TYR A 25 -14.26 0.92 0.17
CA TYR A 25 -14.94 -0.37 0.28
C TYR A 25 -15.79 -0.45 1.54
N ASN A 26 -17.12 -0.43 1.40
CA ASN A 26 -18.09 -0.59 2.51
C ASN A 26 -17.84 0.38 3.67
N VAL A 27 -17.78 1.68 3.38
CA VAL A 27 -17.43 2.74 4.35
C VAL A 27 -18.45 3.89 4.40
N GLU A 28 -19.68 3.63 4.00
CA GLU A 28 -20.75 4.66 3.92
C GLU A 28 -20.88 5.55 5.16
N LYS A 29 -20.60 5.00 6.35
CA LYS A 29 -20.70 5.71 7.64
C LYS A 29 -19.59 6.76 7.84
N TYR A 30 -18.46 6.61 7.20
CA TYR A 30 -17.25 7.41 7.43
C TYR A 30 -16.85 8.24 6.22
N LEU A 31 -17.27 7.79 5.02
CA LEU A 31 -16.80 8.33 3.75
C LEU A 31 -17.03 9.83 3.60
N ARG A 32 -18.17 10.35 4.06
CA ARG A 32 -18.45 11.80 3.97
C ARG A 32 -17.44 12.62 4.77
N GLU A 33 -17.13 12.25 6.00
CA GLU A 33 -16.15 12.94 6.83
C GLU A 33 -14.74 12.89 6.19
N CYS A 34 -14.34 11.73 5.65
CA CYS A 34 -13.12 11.59 4.89
C CYS A 34 -13.06 12.58 3.72
N LEU A 35 -14.08 12.57 2.85
CA LEU A 35 -14.11 13.41 1.64
C LEU A 35 -14.26 14.90 1.97
N ASP A 36 -15.00 15.26 3.01
CA ASP A 36 -15.08 16.63 3.49
C ASP A 36 -13.72 17.14 3.98
N SER A 37 -12.91 16.29 4.63
CA SER A 37 -11.55 16.67 5.04
C SER A 37 -10.65 16.99 3.85
N VAL A 38 -10.87 16.36 2.70
CA VAL A 38 -10.12 16.60 1.45
C VAL A 38 -10.60 17.86 0.74
N ILE A 39 -11.92 18.04 0.58
CA ILE A 39 -12.51 19.23 -0.07
C ILE A 39 -12.09 20.50 0.67
N ASN A 40 -12.11 20.45 2.01
CA ASN A 40 -11.85 21.59 2.87
C ASN A 40 -10.37 21.85 3.14
N GLN A 41 -9.44 21.06 2.58
CA GLN A 41 -8.01 21.36 2.71
C GLN A 41 -7.71 22.82 2.36
N THR A 42 -6.85 23.47 3.15
CA THR A 42 -6.41 24.83 2.89
C THR A 42 -5.60 24.94 1.60
N TYR A 43 -4.81 23.90 1.30
CA TYR A 43 -4.11 23.75 0.03
C TYR A 43 -5.07 23.27 -1.06
N LYS A 44 -5.23 24.06 -2.15
CA LYS A 44 -6.28 23.82 -3.15
C LYS A 44 -5.85 23.05 -4.40
N ASN A 45 -4.54 23.02 -4.72
CA ASN A 45 -4.06 22.37 -5.94
C ASN A 45 -3.94 20.85 -5.76
N LEU A 46 -5.09 20.20 -5.68
CA LEU A 46 -5.26 18.76 -5.50
C LEU A 46 -5.90 18.13 -6.74
N GLN A 47 -5.54 16.89 -7.02
CA GLN A 47 -6.23 16.00 -7.94
C GLN A 47 -6.58 14.71 -7.18
N VAL A 48 -7.85 14.36 -7.11
CA VAL A 48 -8.35 13.32 -6.19
C VAL A 48 -8.91 12.14 -6.98
N VAL A 49 -8.35 10.97 -6.74
CA VAL A 49 -8.81 9.71 -7.32
C VAL A 49 -9.54 8.92 -6.24
N LEU A 50 -10.83 8.76 -6.41
CA LEU A 50 -11.64 7.83 -5.64
C LEU A 50 -11.66 6.48 -6.36
N VAL A 51 -11.44 5.40 -5.64
CA VAL A 51 -11.50 4.05 -6.23
C VAL A 51 -12.49 3.20 -5.43
N ASN A 52 -13.70 3.05 -5.96
CA ASN A 52 -14.67 2.11 -5.40
C ASN A 52 -14.24 0.68 -5.74
N ASP A 53 -13.79 -0.05 -4.73
CA ASP A 53 -13.30 -1.42 -4.85
C ASP A 53 -14.44 -2.44 -4.69
N GLY A 54 -15.52 -2.27 -5.47
CA GLY A 54 -16.65 -3.17 -5.48
C GLY A 54 -17.44 -3.15 -4.18
N SER A 55 -17.74 -1.98 -3.61
CA SER A 55 -18.56 -1.85 -2.41
C SER A 55 -19.93 -2.51 -2.60
N THR A 56 -20.38 -3.20 -1.56
CA THR A 56 -21.66 -3.93 -1.51
C THR A 56 -22.65 -3.31 -0.51
N ASP A 57 -22.24 -2.27 0.22
CA ASP A 57 -23.16 -1.44 1.00
C ASP A 57 -24.01 -0.54 0.09
N GLU A 58 -25.05 0.08 0.66
CA GLU A 58 -26.04 0.83 -0.13
C GLU A 58 -25.48 2.15 -0.67
N ASN A 59 -24.54 2.79 0.05
CA ASN A 59 -24.25 4.20 -0.16
C ASN A 59 -22.82 4.56 -0.50
N SER A 60 -21.80 3.71 -0.27
CA SER A 60 -20.41 4.08 -0.52
C SER A 60 -20.19 4.59 -1.96
N LEU A 61 -20.67 3.85 -2.96
CA LEU A 61 -20.55 4.26 -4.37
C LEU A 61 -21.35 5.54 -4.67
N ASN A 62 -22.55 5.67 -4.09
CA ASN A 62 -23.40 6.84 -4.31
C ASN A 62 -22.81 8.11 -3.70
N ILE A 63 -22.23 8.01 -2.50
CA ILE A 63 -21.50 9.11 -1.87
C ILE A 63 -20.30 9.51 -2.73
N ALA A 64 -19.52 8.55 -3.21
CA ALA A 64 -18.38 8.82 -4.08
C ALA A 64 -18.80 9.55 -5.37
N LYS A 65 -19.92 9.15 -6.01
CA LYS A 65 -20.50 9.84 -7.18
C LYS A 65 -20.95 11.27 -6.83
N GLU A 66 -21.62 11.47 -5.69
CA GLU A 66 -22.05 12.79 -5.23
C GLU A 66 -20.86 13.75 -5.09
N TYR A 67 -19.77 13.30 -4.46
CA TYR A 67 -18.58 14.13 -4.27
C TYR A 67 -17.81 14.37 -5.59
N THR A 68 -17.80 13.40 -6.49
CA THR A 68 -17.23 13.56 -7.84
C THR A 68 -18.01 14.59 -8.65
N LEU A 69 -19.32 14.68 -8.49
CA LEU A 69 -20.14 15.71 -9.11
C LEU A 69 -19.92 17.08 -8.48
N LYS A 70 -19.80 17.14 -7.15
CA LYS A 70 -19.70 18.36 -6.35
C LYS A 70 -18.39 19.12 -6.57
N ASP A 71 -17.29 18.41 -6.82
CA ASP A 71 -15.96 18.99 -6.93
C ASP A 71 -15.19 18.44 -8.15
N GLU A 72 -14.87 19.33 -9.08
CA GLU A 72 -14.20 18.97 -10.34
C GLU A 72 -12.78 18.42 -10.17
N ARG A 73 -12.17 18.53 -9.01
CA ARG A 73 -10.87 17.89 -8.70
C ARG A 73 -10.97 16.37 -8.58
N PHE A 74 -12.17 15.83 -8.37
CA PHE A 74 -12.41 14.40 -8.15
C PHE A 74 -12.61 13.65 -9.46
N ILE A 75 -12.11 12.42 -9.51
CA ILE A 75 -12.43 11.38 -10.49
C ILE A 75 -12.69 10.09 -9.74
N LEU A 76 -13.70 9.32 -10.15
CA LEU A 76 -14.11 8.07 -9.51
C LEU A 76 -13.92 6.91 -10.47
N PHE A 77 -13.17 5.90 -10.03
CA PHE A 77 -13.07 4.60 -10.64
C PHE A 77 -13.97 3.61 -9.90
N ASP A 78 -14.81 2.88 -10.65
CA ASP A 78 -15.65 1.81 -10.13
C ASP A 78 -15.18 0.48 -10.69
N LYS A 79 -14.72 -0.44 -9.82
CA LYS A 79 -14.05 -1.68 -10.22
C LYS A 79 -14.51 -2.88 -9.39
N GLU A 80 -14.20 -4.07 -9.88
CA GLU A 80 -14.37 -5.32 -9.13
C GLU A 80 -13.50 -5.30 -7.86
N ASN A 81 -14.01 -5.90 -6.77
CA ASN A 81 -13.26 -5.99 -5.54
C ASN A 81 -11.96 -6.79 -5.72
N GLY A 82 -10.84 -6.15 -5.50
CA GLY A 82 -9.50 -6.72 -5.56
C GLY A 82 -8.65 -6.41 -4.34
N GLY A 83 -9.23 -5.73 -3.34
CA GLY A 83 -8.55 -5.30 -2.13
C GLY A 83 -7.85 -3.95 -2.26
N GLN A 84 -7.48 -3.39 -1.12
CA GLN A 84 -6.96 -2.03 -0.96
C GLN A 84 -5.73 -1.75 -1.82
N SER A 85 -4.83 -2.73 -1.99
CA SER A 85 -3.65 -2.62 -2.87
C SER A 85 -4.04 -2.30 -4.30
N THR A 86 -5.00 -3.05 -4.86
CA THR A 86 -5.44 -2.86 -6.25
C THR A 86 -6.08 -1.49 -6.44
N ALA A 87 -6.84 -1.02 -5.45
CA ALA A 87 -7.44 0.31 -5.50
C ALA A 87 -6.39 1.43 -5.44
N ARG A 88 -5.36 1.31 -4.59
CA ARG A 88 -4.24 2.27 -4.55
C ARG A 88 -3.43 2.25 -5.84
N ASN A 89 -3.20 1.08 -6.42
CA ASN A 89 -2.48 0.91 -7.68
C ASN A 89 -3.23 1.57 -8.86
N VAL A 90 -4.56 1.47 -8.92
CA VAL A 90 -5.36 2.22 -9.91
C VAL A 90 -5.07 3.71 -9.86
N GLY A 91 -4.94 4.29 -8.66
CA GLY A 91 -4.58 5.70 -8.51
C GLY A 91 -3.16 6.03 -8.99
N ILE A 92 -2.18 5.15 -8.69
CA ILE A 92 -0.79 5.31 -9.16
C ILE A 92 -0.75 5.23 -10.69
N GLU A 93 -1.39 4.23 -11.31
CA GLU A 93 -1.43 4.05 -12.75
C GLU A 93 -2.16 5.20 -13.46
N PHE A 94 -3.25 5.71 -12.87
CA PHE A 94 -3.94 6.89 -13.40
C PHE A 94 -2.98 8.09 -13.50
N PHE A 95 -2.30 8.44 -12.43
CA PHE A 95 -1.35 9.56 -12.44
C PHE A 95 -0.08 9.27 -13.25
N SER A 96 0.25 7.99 -13.46
CA SER A 96 1.32 7.57 -14.37
C SER A 96 0.93 7.64 -15.85
N LYS A 97 -0.36 7.92 -16.15
CA LYS A 97 -0.92 8.00 -17.51
C LYS A 97 -0.94 6.65 -18.24
N GLU A 98 -1.15 5.55 -17.48
CA GLU A 98 -1.22 4.19 -18.02
C GLU A 98 -2.61 3.89 -18.62
N TYR A 99 -3.59 4.80 -18.47
CA TYR A 99 -4.96 4.58 -18.92
C TYR A 99 -5.32 5.45 -20.11
N ASP A 100 -5.91 4.82 -21.12
CA ASP A 100 -6.62 5.47 -22.20
C ASP A 100 -8.12 5.46 -21.93
N PHE A 101 -8.78 6.61 -22.12
CA PHE A 101 -10.17 6.81 -21.75
C PHE A 101 -11.05 6.91 -23.00
N LYS A 102 -12.09 6.07 -23.05
CA LYS A 102 -13.15 6.15 -24.05
C LYS A 102 -14.41 6.73 -23.42
N ASN A 103 -14.78 7.92 -23.84
CA ASN A 103 -16.05 8.53 -23.44
C ASN A 103 -17.23 7.70 -23.92
N ILE A 104 -18.16 7.40 -23.00
CA ILE A 104 -19.41 6.68 -23.29
C ILE A 104 -20.66 7.52 -23.01
N THR A 105 -20.47 8.76 -22.55
CA THR A 105 -21.58 9.71 -22.34
C THR A 105 -22.11 10.20 -23.68
N GLN A 106 -23.41 10.00 -23.93
CA GLN A 106 -24.03 10.39 -25.20
C GLN A 106 -24.22 11.91 -25.30
N GLU A 107 -24.63 12.54 -24.22
CA GLU A 107 -24.95 13.97 -24.17
C GLU A 107 -24.26 14.62 -22.96
N LEU A 108 -23.52 15.70 -23.21
CA LEU A 108 -22.88 16.48 -22.14
C LEU A 108 -23.91 17.46 -21.56
N LYS A 109 -24.37 17.19 -20.35
CA LYS A 109 -25.27 18.07 -19.59
C LYS A 109 -24.49 18.76 -18.49
N GLU A 110 -24.82 20.02 -18.21
CA GLU A 110 -24.27 20.73 -17.06
C GLU A 110 -24.65 20.03 -15.73
N ASN A 111 -23.76 20.12 -14.76
CA ASN A 111 -23.96 19.54 -13.42
C ASN A 111 -24.35 18.04 -13.47
N SER A 112 -23.72 17.28 -14.33
CA SER A 112 -23.89 15.84 -14.47
C SER A 112 -22.58 15.09 -14.36
N LEU A 113 -22.63 13.77 -14.16
CA LEU A 113 -21.48 12.92 -14.29
C LEU A 113 -21.32 12.48 -15.74
N VAL A 114 -20.13 12.64 -16.29
CA VAL A 114 -19.70 11.98 -17.52
C VAL A 114 -19.07 10.65 -17.19
N GLU A 115 -19.31 9.68 -18.08
CA GLU A 115 -18.85 8.30 -17.92
C GLU A 115 -17.82 7.96 -18.99
N PHE A 116 -16.77 7.26 -18.54
CA PHE A 116 -15.75 6.68 -19.40
C PHE A 116 -15.63 5.19 -19.14
N LYS A 117 -15.09 4.49 -20.13
CA LYS A 117 -14.49 3.14 -20.00
C LYS A 117 -13.01 3.23 -20.32
N LEU A 118 -12.26 2.25 -19.89
CA LEU A 118 -10.90 2.06 -20.40
C LEU A 118 -10.97 1.59 -21.86
N ASP A 119 -10.07 2.13 -22.68
CA ASP A 119 -9.83 1.70 -24.06
C ASP A 119 -8.54 0.87 -24.18
N ASN A 120 -7.92 0.57 -23.04
CA ASN A 120 -6.76 -0.31 -22.94
C ASN A 120 -7.13 -1.75 -23.33
N GLU A 121 -6.22 -2.46 -23.99
CA GLU A 121 -6.39 -3.90 -24.29
C GLU A 121 -6.42 -4.75 -23.03
N ASP A 122 -5.68 -4.34 -21.99
CA ASP A 122 -5.63 -4.99 -20.70
C ASP A 122 -6.33 -4.14 -19.63
N ASN A 123 -7.12 -4.80 -18.78
CA ASN A 123 -7.80 -4.20 -17.62
C ASN A 123 -7.64 -5.12 -16.40
N PRO A 124 -6.44 -5.18 -15.83
CA PRO A 124 -6.10 -6.17 -14.78
C PRO A 124 -6.90 -5.98 -13.49
N TYR A 125 -7.50 -4.82 -13.30
CA TYR A 125 -8.32 -4.52 -12.11
C TYR A 125 -9.83 -4.62 -12.36
N ASN A 126 -10.26 -5.02 -13.55
CA ASN A 126 -11.68 -5.09 -13.92
C ASN A 126 -12.43 -3.79 -13.62
N ILE A 127 -11.90 -2.65 -14.11
CA ILE A 127 -12.54 -1.35 -13.97
C ILE A 127 -13.79 -1.33 -14.88
N TYR A 128 -14.96 -1.15 -14.28
CA TYR A 128 -16.25 -1.16 -14.98
C TYR A 128 -16.56 0.17 -15.62
N LYS A 129 -16.38 1.25 -14.84
CA LYS A 129 -16.71 2.62 -15.22
C LYS A 129 -15.84 3.63 -14.51
N ILE A 130 -15.71 4.79 -15.13
CA ILE A 130 -15.01 5.93 -14.59
C ILE A 130 -15.92 7.14 -14.70
N TYR A 131 -16.03 7.92 -13.63
CA TYR A 131 -16.91 9.07 -13.51
C TYR A 131 -16.12 10.35 -13.27
N LYS A 132 -16.51 11.43 -13.94
CA LYS A 132 -15.96 12.77 -13.75
C LYS A 132 -17.09 13.78 -13.83
N SER A 133 -16.99 14.92 -13.12
CA SER A 133 -17.95 16.02 -13.29
C SER A 133 -17.90 16.58 -14.70
N SER A 134 -19.07 16.81 -15.31
CA SER A 134 -19.17 17.52 -16.59
C SER A 134 -18.60 18.94 -16.52
N ASN A 135 -18.64 19.57 -15.36
CA ASN A 135 -18.16 20.93 -15.13
C ASN A 135 -16.63 21.04 -15.29
N PHE A 136 -15.89 19.94 -15.24
CA PHE A 136 -14.47 19.90 -15.53
C PHE A 136 -14.15 20.24 -16.99
N PHE A 137 -15.05 19.92 -17.92
CA PHE A 137 -14.84 20.02 -19.35
C PHE A 137 -15.47 21.30 -19.91
N LYS A 138 -14.67 22.17 -20.52
CA LYS A 138 -15.15 23.41 -21.14
C LYS A 138 -15.88 23.16 -22.48
N ASN A 139 -15.57 22.04 -23.13
CA ASN A 139 -16.12 21.68 -24.42
C ASN A 139 -15.97 20.19 -24.72
N LYS A 140 -16.64 19.74 -25.78
CA LYS A 140 -16.63 18.35 -26.23
C LYS A 140 -15.22 17.83 -26.59
N ASN A 141 -14.35 18.70 -27.08
CA ASN A 141 -12.99 18.30 -27.47
C ASN A 141 -12.13 17.94 -26.25
N GLU A 142 -12.23 18.69 -25.15
CA GLU A 142 -11.58 18.33 -23.89
C GLU A 142 -12.09 17.01 -23.32
N LEU A 143 -13.38 16.75 -23.44
CA LEU A 143 -13.98 15.48 -23.03
C LEU A 143 -13.44 14.29 -23.84
N LEU A 144 -13.32 14.44 -25.16
CA LEU A 144 -12.84 13.37 -26.05
C LEU A 144 -11.34 13.10 -25.91
N ASN A 145 -10.57 14.09 -25.50
CA ASN A 145 -9.11 14.02 -25.32
C ASN A 145 -8.70 14.02 -23.83
N PHE A 146 -9.60 13.58 -22.95
CA PHE A 146 -9.31 13.55 -21.52
C PHE A 146 -8.09 12.68 -21.21
N LYS A 147 -7.18 13.22 -20.42
CA LYS A 147 -5.98 12.54 -19.91
C LYS A 147 -5.79 12.86 -18.45
N ALA A 148 -5.10 11.97 -17.75
CA ALA A 148 -4.72 12.18 -16.37
C ALA A 148 -3.85 13.45 -16.23
N PRO A 149 -4.06 14.26 -15.20
CA PRO A 149 -3.25 15.43 -14.91
C PRO A 149 -1.85 15.04 -14.45
N ASP A 150 -0.89 15.96 -14.64
CA ASP A 150 0.43 15.81 -14.02
C ASP A 150 0.35 16.17 -12.54
N ILE A 151 1.07 15.39 -11.72
CA ILE A 151 1.22 15.65 -10.29
C ILE A 151 2.70 15.65 -9.90
N ASP A 152 3.03 16.46 -8.88
CA ASP A 152 4.37 16.49 -8.31
C ASP A 152 4.52 15.48 -7.15
N TYR A 153 3.46 15.33 -6.35
CA TYR A 153 3.45 14.50 -5.16
C TYR A 153 2.21 13.61 -5.13
N ILE A 154 2.32 12.47 -4.47
CA ILE A 154 1.18 11.56 -4.23
C ILE A 154 1.03 11.29 -2.74
N ILE A 155 -0.21 11.18 -2.29
CA ILE A 155 -0.58 10.81 -0.92
C ILE A 155 -1.79 9.88 -0.95
N PHE A 156 -1.84 8.95 0.01
CA PHE A 156 -2.95 8.03 0.19
C PHE A 156 -3.75 8.39 1.44
N LEU A 157 -5.06 8.19 1.38
CA LEU A 157 -5.96 8.39 2.52
C LEU A 157 -6.94 7.23 2.58
N ASP A 158 -7.01 6.54 3.71
CA ASP A 158 -8.00 5.50 3.93
C ASP A 158 -9.37 6.12 4.18
N SER A 159 -10.41 5.58 3.55
CA SER A 159 -11.74 6.19 3.48
C SER A 159 -12.56 6.16 4.79
N ASP A 160 -12.05 5.50 5.81
CA ASP A 160 -12.57 5.51 7.18
C ASP A 160 -11.83 6.49 8.12
N ASP A 161 -10.79 7.16 7.61
CA ASP A 161 -9.96 8.14 8.31
C ASP A 161 -10.15 9.54 7.72
N TYR A 162 -9.48 10.54 8.27
CA TYR A 162 -9.52 11.92 7.75
C TYR A 162 -8.26 12.72 8.11
N TRP A 163 -8.07 13.84 7.42
CA TRP A 163 -6.95 14.75 7.65
C TRP A 163 -7.34 15.98 8.44
N GLU A 164 -6.37 16.55 9.15
CA GLU A 164 -6.47 17.93 9.61
C GLU A 164 -6.49 18.90 8.40
N LEU A 165 -7.19 20.02 8.53
CA LEU A 165 -7.47 20.92 7.39
C LEU A 165 -6.23 21.50 6.71
N ASN A 166 -5.13 21.61 7.43
CA ASN A 166 -3.87 22.14 6.94
C ASN A 166 -2.84 21.06 6.57
N CYS A 167 -3.27 19.80 6.47
CA CYS A 167 -2.37 18.67 6.26
C CYS A 167 -1.46 18.88 5.03
N ILE A 168 -2.05 19.14 3.87
CA ILE A 168 -1.28 19.28 2.62
C ILE A 168 -0.48 20.58 2.60
N GLU A 169 -1.01 21.65 3.15
CA GLU A 169 -0.31 22.94 3.26
C GLU A 169 0.96 22.85 4.12
N GLU A 170 0.93 22.03 5.16
CA GLU A 170 2.10 21.76 6.00
C GLU A 170 3.14 20.87 5.28
N CYS A 171 2.68 19.97 4.42
CA CYS A 171 3.57 19.03 3.75
C CYS A 171 4.29 19.63 2.55
N VAL A 172 3.57 20.30 1.64
CA VAL A 172 4.09 20.72 0.33
C VAL A 172 5.38 21.54 0.41
N PRO A 173 5.50 22.57 1.27
CA PRO A 173 6.74 23.37 1.35
C PRO A 173 7.96 22.58 1.83
N ARG A 174 7.74 21.44 2.46
CA ARG A 174 8.79 20.58 3.07
C ARG A 174 9.22 19.43 2.17
N MET A 175 8.59 19.30 1.00
CA MET A 175 8.91 18.26 0.02
C MET A 175 10.06 18.64 -0.92
N ASP A 176 10.58 19.88 -0.85
CA ASP A 176 11.69 20.29 -1.70
C ASP A 176 12.97 19.52 -1.34
N GLY A 177 13.51 18.81 -2.31
CA GLY A 177 14.75 18.04 -2.19
C GLY A 177 14.63 16.75 -1.36
N VAL A 178 13.42 16.30 -1.01
CA VAL A 178 13.19 15.01 -0.32
C VAL A 178 12.32 14.08 -1.15
N ASP A 179 12.49 12.77 -0.93
CA ASP A 179 11.73 11.73 -1.63
C ASP A 179 10.43 11.41 -0.90
N ILE A 180 10.45 11.51 0.42
CA ILE A 180 9.33 11.15 1.32
C ILE A 180 9.22 12.20 2.42
N LEU A 181 7.99 12.63 2.72
CA LEU A 181 7.68 13.32 3.96
C LEU A 181 6.81 12.39 4.82
N TRP A 182 7.20 12.17 6.06
CA TRP A 182 6.48 11.36 7.03
C TRP A 182 6.00 12.25 8.18
N PHE A 183 4.71 12.19 8.51
CA PHE A 183 4.08 12.93 9.61
C PHE A 183 3.43 11.98 10.63
N LYS A 184 3.06 12.51 11.79
CA LYS A 184 2.41 11.74 12.85
C LYS A 184 0.93 11.53 12.58
N GLU A 185 0.44 10.39 13.04
CA GLU A 185 -0.97 10.09 13.16
C GLU A 185 -1.47 10.38 14.59
N LYS A 186 -2.73 10.82 14.68
CA LYS A 186 -3.51 10.91 15.90
C LYS A 186 -4.52 9.76 15.90
N VAL A 187 -4.49 8.93 16.91
CA VAL A 187 -5.38 7.77 16.99
C VAL A 187 -6.63 8.12 17.81
N VAL A 188 -7.79 7.89 17.21
CA VAL A 188 -9.09 8.09 17.86
C VAL A 188 -9.93 6.82 17.83
N ASN A 189 -10.78 6.62 18.83
CA ASN A 189 -11.76 5.54 18.78
C ASN A 189 -13.05 6.02 18.12
N GLN A 190 -14.04 5.11 17.94
CA GLN A 190 -15.34 5.43 17.34
C GLN A 190 -16.11 6.56 18.05
N THR A 191 -15.81 6.84 19.32
CA THR A 191 -16.40 7.95 20.09
C THR A 191 -15.57 9.22 20.04
N PHE A 192 -14.58 9.31 19.12
CA PHE A 192 -13.64 10.42 18.96
C PHE A 192 -12.80 10.74 20.20
N LYS A 193 -12.67 9.79 21.13
CA LYS A 193 -11.75 9.93 22.25
C LYS A 193 -10.35 9.58 21.77
N ASN A 194 -9.38 10.47 22.04
CA ASN A 194 -7.99 10.20 21.81
C ASN A 194 -7.55 8.96 22.59
N ILE A 195 -6.87 8.06 21.90
CA ILE A 195 -6.25 6.91 22.53
C ILE A 195 -4.75 7.21 22.58
N SER A 196 -4.17 7.22 23.77
CA SER A 196 -2.73 7.34 23.93
C SER A 196 -2.07 6.05 23.43
N THR A 197 -1.68 6.04 22.17
CA THR A 197 -0.83 5.00 21.57
C THR A 197 0.49 5.64 21.19
N THR A 198 1.60 4.92 21.36
CA THR A 198 2.88 5.39 20.83
C THR A 198 2.83 5.29 19.32
N SER A 199 2.89 6.41 18.64
CA SER A 199 2.95 6.44 17.17
C SER A 199 4.17 5.69 16.66
N ILE A 200 4.05 5.05 15.48
CA ILE A 200 5.21 4.48 14.80
C ILE A 200 6.24 5.57 14.52
N PHE A 201 5.79 6.76 14.13
CA PHE A 201 6.64 7.92 13.92
C PHE A 201 7.54 8.21 15.13
N ASP A 202 7.01 8.22 16.36
CA ASP A 202 7.76 8.55 17.58
C ASP A 202 8.90 7.56 17.86
N LYS A 203 8.79 6.33 17.39
CA LYS A 203 9.84 5.32 17.51
C LYS A 203 11.07 5.65 16.64
N TYR A 204 10.87 6.42 15.58
CA TYR A 204 11.90 6.77 14.59
C TYR A 204 12.36 8.22 14.68
N PHE A 205 11.58 9.11 15.26
CA PHE A 205 11.92 10.53 15.38
C PHE A 205 12.97 10.76 16.48
N THR A 206 14.02 11.52 16.17
CA THR A 206 15.12 11.85 17.08
C THR A 206 15.39 13.35 17.18
N GLY A 207 14.37 14.17 16.91
CA GLY A 207 14.51 15.63 16.90
C GLY A 207 15.12 16.20 15.63
N ARG A 208 15.42 15.37 14.63
CA ARG A 208 15.93 15.82 13.32
C ARG A 208 14.85 15.69 12.26
N ASN A 209 14.60 16.80 11.55
CA ASN A 209 13.57 16.84 10.55
C ASN A 209 13.95 16.15 9.23
N ILE A 210 15.24 16.10 8.87
CA ILE A 210 15.69 15.40 7.66
C ILE A 210 16.62 14.28 8.07
N ILE A 211 16.30 13.07 7.61
CA ILE A 211 17.11 11.88 7.78
C ILE A 211 17.36 11.21 6.44
N THR A 212 18.44 10.46 6.38
CA THR A 212 18.76 9.58 5.26
C THR A 212 18.13 8.20 5.45
N LYS A 213 18.05 7.42 4.36
CA LYS A 213 17.64 6.00 4.47
C LYS A 213 18.53 5.22 5.46
N PHE A 214 19.82 5.54 5.56
CA PHE A 214 20.74 4.84 6.44
C PHE A 214 20.43 5.12 7.93
N GLU A 215 20.08 6.35 8.28
CA GLU A 215 19.62 6.69 9.63
C GLU A 215 18.28 6.02 9.95
N TRP A 216 17.36 5.89 8.99
CA TRP A 216 16.14 5.11 9.17
C TRP A 216 16.44 3.62 9.35
N ILE A 217 17.32 3.05 8.54
CA ILE A 217 17.79 1.67 8.61
C ILE A 217 18.39 1.37 9.99
N GLU A 218 19.29 2.22 10.47
CA GLU A 218 19.93 2.06 11.79
C GLU A 218 18.87 1.97 12.90
N ARG A 219 17.86 2.82 12.85
CA ARG A 219 16.77 2.82 13.82
C ARG A 219 15.90 1.58 13.73
N GLN A 220 15.60 1.15 12.52
CA GLN A 220 14.88 -0.11 12.29
C GLN A 220 15.65 -1.28 12.91
N PHE A 221 16.99 -1.27 12.84
CA PHE A 221 17.84 -2.29 13.43
C PHE A 221 17.78 -2.31 14.95
N ILE A 222 17.78 -1.12 15.57
CA ILE A 222 17.72 -0.96 17.04
C ILE A 222 16.34 -1.38 17.57
N LYS A 223 15.28 -1.08 16.85
CA LYS A 223 13.92 -1.31 17.32
C LYS A 223 13.41 -2.73 17.06
N ASP A 224 13.92 -3.43 16.01
CA ASP A 224 13.44 -4.75 15.53
C ASP A 224 11.89 -4.80 15.52
N ASP A 225 11.26 -3.69 15.16
CA ASP A 225 9.83 -3.47 15.28
C ASP A 225 9.14 -3.53 13.90
N PHE A 226 7.83 -3.64 13.95
CA PHE A 226 6.97 -3.63 12.79
C PHE A 226 6.96 -2.22 12.17
N PHE A 227 7.41 -2.10 10.91
CA PHE A 227 7.35 -0.86 10.13
C PHE A 227 6.27 -0.95 9.06
N GLN A 228 5.50 0.11 8.94
CA GLN A 228 4.50 0.27 7.89
C GLN A 228 4.43 1.73 7.46
N PHE A 229 4.17 1.96 6.18
CA PHE A 229 4.02 3.29 5.62
C PHE A 229 3.19 3.24 4.33
N ALA A 230 2.05 3.94 4.34
CA ALA A 230 1.26 4.23 3.16
C ALA A 230 0.59 5.61 3.30
N CYS A 231 -0.28 5.77 4.32
CA CYS A 231 -1.15 6.94 4.48
C CYS A 231 -0.53 8.06 5.33
N PHE A 232 0.59 7.81 6.01
CA PHE A 232 1.18 8.75 6.99
C PHE A 232 2.21 9.70 6.38
N GLY A 233 2.07 10.05 5.11
CA GLY A 233 3.02 10.97 4.48
C GLY A 233 2.79 11.20 3.00
N VAL A 234 3.63 12.07 2.46
CA VAL A 234 3.63 12.49 1.06
C VAL A 234 4.86 11.92 0.36
N ILE A 235 4.68 11.43 -0.86
CA ILE A 235 5.75 10.82 -1.66
C ILE A 235 5.98 11.70 -2.90
N ASN A 236 7.23 11.97 -3.24
CA ASN A 236 7.59 12.56 -4.51
C ASN A 236 7.19 11.61 -5.65
N PHE A 237 6.29 12.05 -6.52
CA PHE A 237 5.72 11.16 -7.53
C PHE A 237 6.73 10.78 -8.62
N HIS A 238 7.64 11.68 -8.96
CA HIS A 238 8.73 11.35 -9.88
C HIS A 238 9.65 10.27 -9.31
N PHE A 239 9.97 10.35 -8.02
CA PHE A 239 10.73 9.32 -7.32
C PHE A 239 9.97 7.98 -7.32
N LEU A 240 8.67 7.96 -6.97
CA LEU A 240 7.86 6.75 -6.96
C LEU A 240 7.83 6.06 -8.35
N LYS A 241 7.65 6.83 -9.41
CA LYS A 241 7.71 6.31 -10.80
C LYS A 241 9.08 5.76 -11.15
N LYS A 242 10.16 6.49 -10.78
CA LYS A 242 11.55 6.07 -11.06
C LYS A 242 11.88 4.70 -10.48
N ILE A 243 11.38 4.41 -9.28
CA ILE A 243 11.59 3.10 -8.62
C ILE A 243 10.55 2.06 -9.02
N SER A 244 9.55 2.42 -9.84
CA SER A 244 8.47 1.55 -10.32
C SER A 244 7.78 0.77 -9.18
N LEU A 245 7.61 1.40 -8.01
CA LEU A 245 7.05 0.74 -6.84
C LEU A 245 5.53 0.83 -6.85
N MET A 246 4.89 -0.34 -6.75
CA MET A 246 3.45 -0.53 -6.61
C MET A 246 3.14 -1.28 -5.31
N PHE A 247 1.91 -1.20 -4.85
CA PHE A 247 1.45 -2.05 -3.74
C PHE A 247 1.35 -3.51 -4.20
N GLU A 248 1.79 -4.44 -3.37
CA GLU A 248 1.64 -5.87 -3.64
C GLU A 248 0.15 -6.24 -3.57
N ASN A 249 -0.40 -6.77 -4.67
CA ASN A 249 -1.81 -7.12 -4.76
C ASN A 249 -2.14 -8.38 -3.94
N TYR A 250 -3.37 -8.44 -3.44
CA TYR A 250 -3.92 -9.63 -2.79
C TYR A 250 -3.11 -10.10 -1.57
N ILE A 251 -2.67 -9.15 -0.74
CA ILE A 251 -2.05 -9.42 0.56
C ILE A 251 -2.67 -8.56 1.66
N ILE A 252 -2.46 -8.97 2.90
CA ILE A 252 -2.71 -8.16 4.10
C ILE A 252 -1.37 -7.62 4.61
N GLY A 253 -1.31 -6.33 4.96
CA GLY A 253 -0.09 -5.66 5.36
C GLY A 253 0.75 -5.20 4.15
N GLU A 254 0.08 -4.81 3.08
CA GLU A 254 0.67 -4.24 1.87
C GLU A 254 1.46 -2.96 2.16
N ASP A 255 1.02 -2.18 3.14
CA ASP A 255 1.67 -0.98 3.65
C ASP A 255 3.05 -1.27 4.27
N ARG A 256 3.27 -2.47 4.79
CA ARG A 256 4.54 -2.90 5.34
C ARG A 256 5.60 -3.07 4.26
N ILE A 257 5.33 -3.91 3.25
CA ILE A 257 6.33 -4.17 2.20
C ILE A 257 6.50 -2.94 1.31
N PHE A 258 5.43 -2.22 1.01
CA PHE A 258 5.50 -0.97 0.27
C PHE A 258 6.38 0.05 1.01
N GLY A 259 6.13 0.28 2.30
CA GLY A 259 6.92 1.19 3.13
C GLY A 259 8.40 0.79 3.21
N ILE A 260 8.70 -0.48 3.45
CA ILE A 260 10.09 -0.98 3.50
C ILE A 260 10.81 -0.71 2.17
N LEU A 261 10.21 -1.09 1.03
CA LEU A 261 10.84 -0.91 -0.28
C LEU A 261 10.95 0.57 -0.68
N LEU A 262 9.97 1.40 -0.28
CA LEU A 262 9.99 2.83 -0.50
C LEU A 262 11.17 3.50 0.24
N PHE A 263 11.31 3.19 1.54
CA PHE A 263 12.33 3.80 2.39
C PHE A 263 13.73 3.30 2.06
N LEU A 264 13.90 2.03 1.70
CA LEU A 264 15.19 1.48 1.25
C LEU A 264 15.72 2.14 -0.02
N GLN A 265 14.84 2.68 -0.86
CA GLN A 265 15.21 3.31 -2.12
C GLN A 265 15.27 4.83 -2.05
N SER A 266 14.75 5.45 -0.97
CA SER A 266 14.81 6.90 -0.79
C SER A 266 16.22 7.39 -0.48
N ASN A 267 16.49 8.68 -0.75
CA ASN A 267 17.73 9.34 -0.32
C ASN A 267 17.49 10.14 0.97
N PHE A 268 16.44 10.96 0.97
CA PHE A 268 16.11 11.84 2.07
C PHE A 268 14.64 11.73 2.44
N ILE A 269 14.39 11.68 3.75
CA ILE A 269 13.07 11.58 4.35
C ILE A 269 12.89 12.78 5.29
N TYR A 270 11.83 13.58 5.08
CA TYR A 270 11.45 14.63 5.99
C TYR A 270 10.55 14.07 7.09
N MET A 271 10.96 14.23 8.34
CA MET A 271 10.21 13.84 9.53
C MET A 271 9.46 15.07 10.06
N LEU A 272 8.14 15.12 9.89
CA LEU A 272 7.30 16.23 10.33
C LEU A 272 6.56 15.86 11.63
N GLU A 273 6.99 16.44 12.75
CA GLU A 273 6.39 16.20 14.07
C GLU A 273 5.07 16.97 14.23
N LYS A 274 4.09 16.67 13.37
CA LYS A 274 2.73 17.19 13.43
C LYS A 274 1.73 16.07 13.24
N GLU A 275 0.67 16.06 14.04
CA GLU A 275 -0.45 15.12 13.92
C GLU A 275 -1.39 15.66 12.82
N LEU A 276 -1.24 15.14 11.60
CA LEU A 276 -1.96 15.61 10.43
C LEU A 276 -2.97 14.59 9.88
N TYR A 277 -2.87 13.36 10.34
CA TYR A 277 -3.75 12.25 9.97
C TYR A 277 -4.50 11.77 11.20
N VAL A 278 -5.81 11.63 11.10
CA VAL A 278 -6.65 11.10 12.19
C VAL A 278 -7.05 9.68 11.86
N TYR A 279 -6.35 8.74 12.49
CA TYR A 279 -6.57 7.30 12.35
C TYR A 279 -7.70 6.84 13.28
N ARG A 280 -8.75 6.23 12.71
CA ARG A 280 -9.91 5.77 13.43
C ARG A 280 -9.88 4.28 13.72
N ILE A 281 -9.84 3.90 15.00
CA ILE A 281 -10.05 2.51 15.40
C ILE A 281 -11.56 2.22 15.40
N ARG A 282 -11.97 1.24 14.60
CA ARG A 282 -13.34 0.74 14.51
C ARG A 282 -13.40 -0.78 14.71
N ASP A 283 -14.57 -1.27 15.15
CA ASP A 283 -14.77 -2.69 15.49
C ASP A 283 -14.58 -3.65 14.32
N TYR A 284 -14.72 -3.17 13.08
CA TYR A 284 -14.62 -3.92 11.82
C TYR A 284 -13.47 -3.44 10.94
N SER A 285 -12.40 -2.95 11.54
CA SER A 285 -11.19 -2.59 10.80
C SER A 285 -10.51 -3.83 10.21
N SER A 286 -9.93 -3.70 9.02
CA SER A 286 -9.12 -4.76 8.39
C SER A 286 -7.97 -5.24 9.28
N CYS A 287 -7.48 -4.41 10.20
CA CYS A 287 -6.48 -4.79 11.20
C CYS A 287 -7.04 -5.65 12.35
N ASN A 288 -8.35 -5.77 12.50
CA ASN A 288 -9.02 -6.48 13.61
C ASN A 288 -9.53 -7.87 13.21
N TYR A 289 -8.87 -8.54 12.28
CA TYR A 289 -9.21 -9.91 11.83
C TYR A 289 -9.21 -10.98 12.93
N SER A 290 -8.72 -10.67 14.13
CA SER A 290 -8.82 -11.58 15.28
C SER A 290 -10.28 -11.81 15.74
N ASN A 291 -11.19 -10.90 15.42
CA ASN A 291 -12.62 -11.08 15.63
C ASN A 291 -13.21 -11.97 14.52
N LYS A 292 -13.52 -13.21 14.87
CA LYS A 292 -14.06 -14.28 14.01
C LYS A 292 -15.33 -13.95 13.19
N LYS A 293 -15.83 -12.72 13.27
CA LYS A 293 -17.03 -12.23 12.56
C LYS A 293 -16.74 -11.46 11.27
N ILE A 294 -15.48 -11.11 11.01
CA ILE A 294 -15.12 -10.38 9.79
C ILE A 294 -14.80 -11.43 8.73
N LEU A 295 -15.61 -11.47 7.69
CA LEU A 295 -15.30 -12.28 6.51
C LEU A 295 -14.09 -11.67 5.80
N PRO A 296 -13.12 -12.50 5.35
CA PRO A 296 -12.04 -12.01 4.52
C PRO A 296 -12.60 -11.43 3.21
N PRO A 297 -11.86 -10.54 2.53
CA PRO A 297 -12.26 -10.04 1.22
C PRO A 297 -12.70 -11.19 0.30
N PRO A 298 -13.72 -10.99 -0.55
CA PRO A 298 -14.31 -12.04 -1.39
C PRO A 298 -13.30 -12.83 -2.21
N ILE A 299 -12.22 -12.17 -2.65
CA ILE A 299 -11.16 -12.81 -3.43
C ILE A 299 -10.49 -13.97 -2.67
N TYR A 300 -10.31 -13.84 -1.35
CA TYR A 300 -9.74 -14.93 -0.55
C TYR A 300 -10.74 -16.06 -0.33
N VAL A 301 -12.04 -15.74 -0.25
CA VAL A 301 -13.10 -16.75 -0.17
C VAL A 301 -13.18 -17.54 -1.47
N LEU A 302 -13.02 -16.88 -2.62
CA LEU A 302 -12.96 -17.55 -3.92
C LEU A 302 -11.73 -18.46 -4.05
N GLU A 303 -10.58 -18.02 -3.53
CA GLU A 303 -9.32 -18.75 -3.63
C GLU A 303 -9.26 -19.94 -2.64
N PHE A 304 -9.77 -19.79 -1.41
CA PHE A 304 -9.63 -20.76 -0.33
C PHE A 304 -10.95 -21.44 0.10
N GLY A 305 -12.10 -20.97 -0.41
CA GLY A 305 -13.41 -21.47 0.03
C GLY A 305 -13.67 -21.21 1.52
N ASN A 306 -14.58 -21.99 2.12
CA ASN A 306 -14.91 -21.91 3.54
C ASN A 306 -13.93 -22.71 4.42
N VAL A 307 -12.64 -22.40 4.33
CA VAL A 307 -11.61 -23.08 5.12
C VAL A 307 -11.63 -22.54 6.55
N LYS A 308 -11.69 -23.45 7.51
CA LYS A 308 -11.54 -23.11 8.92
C LYS A 308 -10.20 -22.40 9.14
N ASN A 309 -10.23 -21.20 9.76
CA ASN A 309 -9.06 -20.35 10.01
C ASN A 309 -8.43 -19.74 8.71
N ILE A 310 -9.25 -19.42 7.72
CA ILE A 310 -8.82 -18.75 6.48
C ILE A 310 -7.87 -17.56 6.72
N HIS A 311 -8.07 -16.80 7.80
CA HIS A 311 -7.21 -15.68 8.18
C HIS A 311 -5.74 -16.07 8.39
N LEU A 312 -5.48 -17.23 9.00
CA LEU A 312 -4.11 -17.72 9.20
C LEU A 312 -3.44 -18.11 7.88
N HIS A 313 -4.23 -18.65 6.93
CA HIS A 313 -3.71 -18.96 5.59
C HIS A 313 -3.36 -17.67 4.83
N ILE A 314 -4.23 -16.66 4.93
CA ILE A 314 -3.98 -15.33 4.33
C ILE A 314 -2.72 -14.70 4.92
N ASP A 315 -2.53 -14.76 6.24
CA ASP A 315 -1.32 -14.25 6.91
C ASP A 315 -0.05 -14.93 6.39
N VAL A 316 -0.06 -16.26 6.27
CA VAL A 316 1.08 -17.01 5.72
C VAL A 316 1.39 -16.57 4.30
N LEU A 317 0.38 -16.53 3.44
CA LEU A 317 0.53 -16.14 2.04
C LEU A 317 1.01 -14.70 1.90
N SER A 318 0.43 -13.78 2.65
CA SER A 318 0.82 -12.38 2.64
C SER A 318 2.30 -12.22 3.01
N ASN A 319 2.75 -12.86 4.09
CA ASN A 319 4.16 -12.80 4.49
C ASN A 319 5.09 -13.48 3.47
N ILE A 320 4.65 -14.55 2.80
CA ILE A 320 5.43 -15.18 1.72
C ILE A 320 5.55 -14.21 0.53
N ARG A 321 4.45 -13.59 0.09
CA ARG A 321 4.49 -12.62 -1.02
C ARG A 321 5.37 -11.42 -0.68
N MET A 322 5.26 -10.85 0.52
CA MET A 322 6.14 -9.77 0.99
C MET A 322 7.62 -10.18 0.94
N LEU A 323 7.93 -11.41 1.39
CA LEU A 323 9.30 -11.94 1.31
C LEU A 323 9.78 -12.06 -0.14
N LEU A 324 8.90 -12.49 -1.06
CA LEU A 324 9.23 -12.61 -2.49
C LEU A 324 9.49 -11.25 -3.12
N SER A 325 8.70 -10.23 -2.81
CA SER A 325 8.90 -8.86 -3.27
C SER A 325 10.25 -8.31 -2.78
N LEU A 326 10.61 -8.58 -1.52
CA LEU A 326 11.91 -8.20 -0.98
C LEU A 326 13.08 -8.94 -1.68
N ILE A 327 12.92 -10.24 -1.97
CA ILE A 327 13.91 -11.03 -2.70
C ILE A 327 14.03 -10.53 -4.14
N ALA A 328 12.93 -10.18 -4.79
CA ALA A 328 12.94 -9.59 -6.12
C ALA A 328 13.74 -8.28 -6.14
N TYR A 329 13.49 -7.41 -5.17
CA TYR A 329 14.29 -6.20 -4.96
C TYR A 329 15.79 -6.51 -4.85
N LEU A 330 16.17 -7.49 -4.03
CA LEU A 330 17.59 -7.84 -3.82
C LEU A 330 18.32 -8.40 -5.06
N LYS A 331 17.59 -8.88 -6.06
CA LYS A 331 18.16 -9.35 -7.33
C LYS A 331 18.66 -8.20 -8.22
N ASP A 332 18.21 -6.97 -7.96
CA ASP A 332 18.66 -5.81 -8.69
C ASP A 332 20.15 -5.54 -8.38
N SER A 333 20.97 -5.53 -9.40
CA SER A 333 22.42 -5.30 -9.29
C SER A 333 22.76 -3.87 -8.88
N THR A 334 21.84 -2.92 -9.04
CA THR A 334 22.06 -1.50 -8.77
C THR A 334 21.93 -1.15 -7.28
N ILE A 335 21.39 -2.07 -6.46
CA ILE A 335 21.20 -1.85 -5.03
C ILE A 335 22.53 -1.82 -4.30
N ASP A 336 22.72 -0.82 -3.46
CA ASP A 336 23.92 -0.68 -2.63
C ASP A 336 24.08 -1.83 -1.63
N LEU A 337 25.32 -2.11 -1.28
CA LEU A 337 25.69 -3.24 -0.42
C LEU A 337 25.04 -3.12 0.97
N GLU A 338 24.90 -1.91 1.50
CA GLU A 338 24.34 -1.69 2.84
C GLU A 338 22.85 -2.03 2.88
N SER A 339 22.08 -1.57 1.89
CA SER A 339 20.68 -1.95 1.72
C SER A 339 20.51 -3.47 1.57
N LYS A 340 21.41 -4.14 0.84
CA LYS A 340 21.40 -5.62 0.73
C LYS A 340 21.64 -6.29 2.08
N LEU A 341 22.66 -5.87 2.81
CA LEU A 341 22.98 -6.42 4.14
C LEU A 341 21.84 -6.25 5.14
N ILE A 342 21.14 -5.14 5.09
CA ILE A 342 19.98 -4.87 5.95
C ILE A 342 18.83 -5.80 5.63
N CYS A 343 18.50 -5.95 4.35
CA CYS A 343 17.47 -6.89 3.94
C CYS A 343 17.79 -8.31 4.42
N GLU A 344 19.04 -8.73 4.24
CA GLU A 344 19.51 -10.06 4.62
C GLU A 344 19.50 -10.29 6.14
N LYS A 345 19.89 -9.29 6.92
CA LYS A 345 20.07 -9.45 8.38
C LYS A 345 18.82 -9.15 9.20
N LEU A 346 17.93 -8.30 8.68
CA LEU A 346 16.77 -7.81 9.43
C LEU A 346 15.45 -8.24 8.81
N PHE A 347 15.16 -7.79 7.58
CA PHE A 347 13.84 -7.97 7.00
C PHE A 347 13.54 -9.42 6.62
N ILE A 348 14.46 -10.11 5.96
CA ILE A 348 14.29 -11.52 5.62
C ILE A 348 14.05 -12.37 6.88
N PRO A 349 14.86 -12.30 7.94
CA PRO A 349 14.60 -13.04 9.18
C PRO A 349 13.27 -12.67 9.85
N SER A 350 12.85 -11.40 9.78
CA SER A 350 11.57 -10.95 10.33
C SER A 350 10.39 -11.59 9.60
N PHE A 351 10.39 -11.60 8.26
CA PHE A 351 9.35 -12.27 7.49
C PHE A 351 9.33 -13.78 7.73
N TYR A 352 10.49 -14.44 7.78
CA TYR A 352 10.56 -15.86 8.13
C TYR A 352 9.98 -16.16 9.51
N ARG A 353 10.26 -15.32 10.51
CA ARG A 353 9.70 -15.44 11.86
C ARG A 353 8.17 -15.37 11.82
N ASN A 354 7.61 -14.40 11.08
CA ASN A 354 6.17 -14.24 10.96
C ASN A 354 5.52 -15.42 10.24
N ILE A 355 6.09 -15.89 9.12
CA ILE A 355 5.64 -17.08 8.41
C ILE A 355 5.62 -18.28 9.36
N SER A 356 6.72 -18.51 10.09
CA SER A 356 6.83 -19.63 11.03
C SER A 356 5.80 -19.57 12.15
N GLN A 357 5.57 -18.38 12.73
CA GLN A 357 4.57 -18.18 13.77
C GLN A 357 3.15 -18.42 13.27
N SER A 358 2.83 -17.94 12.06
CA SER A 358 1.51 -18.14 11.44
C SER A 358 1.29 -19.62 11.10
N ILE A 359 2.30 -20.31 10.55
CA ILE A 359 2.24 -21.76 10.29
C ILE A 359 2.07 -22.54 11.60
N PHE A 360 2.78 -22.19 12.66
CA PHE A 360 2.63 -22.84 13.97
C PHE A 360 1.22 -22.69 14.54
N LYS A 361 0.61 -21.52 14.38
CA LYS A 361 -0.80 -21.29 14.73
C LYS A 361 -1.76 -22.13 13.86
N CYS A 362 -1.39 -22.36 12.58
CA CYS A 362 -2.13 -23.21 11.65
C CYS A 362 -1.96 -24.72 11.91
N SER A 363 -0.91 -25.16 12.60
CA SER A 363 -0.54 -26.59 12.74
C SER A 363 -1.55 -27.45 13.52
N LYS A 364 -2.57 -26.83 14.12
CA LYS A 364 -3.77 -27.55 14.65
C LYS A 364 -4.79 -27.88 13.55
N ILE A 365 -4.53 -27.54 12.30
CA ILE A 365 -5.39 -27.79 11.14
C ILE A 365 -4.66 -28.84 10.32
N SER A 366 -5.37 -29.89 9.90
CA SER A 366 -4.79 -31.01 9.15
C SER A 366 -3.93 -30.50 7.96
N ILE A 367 -2.69 -30.95 7.92
CA ILE A 367 -1.66 -30.68 6.91
C ILE A 367 -2.07 -31.17 5.50
N GLU A 368 -3.26 -31.76 5.36
CA GLU A 368 -3.76 -32.35 4.11
C GLU A 368 -4.17 -31.33 3.03
N TYR A 369 -4.30 -30.05 3.36
CA TYR A 369 -4.52 -29.04 2.32
C TYR A 369 -3.22 -28.74 1.61
N LYS A 370 -3.05 -29.44 0.53
CA LYS A 370 -1.95 -29.42 -0.44
C LYS A 370 -1.50 -28.02 -0.77
N PHE A 371 -0.23 -27.75 -0.58
CA PHE A 371 0.53 -26.64 -1.20
C PHE A 371 0.47 -26.64 -2.75
N SER A 372 -0.50 -27.33 -3.36
CA SER A 372 -0.72 -27.35 -4.81
C SER A 372 -1.20 -26.01 -5.37
N PHE A 373 -1.61 -25.07 -4.51
CA PHE A 373 -2.02 -23.72 -4.89
C PHE A 373 -0.85 -22.77 -5.14
N PHE A 374 0.36 -23.12 -4.73
CA PHE A 374 1.50 -22.28 -5.01
C PHE A 374 2.01 -22.55 -6.44
N LYS A 375 1.51 -21.82 -7.42
CA LYS A 375 2.24 -21.57 -8.69
C LYS A 375 3.47 -20.70 -8.41
N ILE A 376 4.34 -21.17 -7.53
CA ILE A 376 5.55 -20.46 -7.18
C ILE A 376 6.59 -20.85 -8.22
N ASP A 377 7.13 -19.88 -8.93
CA ASP A 377 8.23 -20.09 -9.86
C ASP A 377 9.40 -20.77 -9.13
N LYS A 378 9.84 -21.90 -9.64
CA LYS A 378 10.92 -22.71 -9.05
C LYS A 378 12.27 -21.97 -8.93
N SER A 379 12.45 -20.86 -9.62
CA SER A 379 13.70 -20.08 -9.63
C SER A 379 14.01 -19.43 -8.27
N TRP A 380 12.99 -19.03 -7.50
CA TRP A 380 13.18 -18.42 -6.20
C TRP A 380 13.55 -19.41 -5.10
N LEU A 381 13.09 -20.67 -5.23
CA LEU A 381 13.44 -21.75 -4.31
C LEU A 381 14.97 -21.95 -4.21
N LYS A 382 15.69 -21.83 -5.32
CA LYS A 382 17.15 -21.88 -5.34
C LYS A 382 17.78 -20.75 -4.52
N TYR A 383 17.12 -19.59 -4.45
CA TYR A 383 17.60 -18.43 -3.69
C TYR A 383 17.35 -18.58 -2.20
N VAL A 384 16.15 -19.05 -1.81
CA VAL A 384 15.80 -19.33 -0.40
C VAL A 384 16.61 -20.48 0.18
N ILE A 385 16.95 -21.49 -0.63
CA ILE A 385 17.72 -22.68 -0.23
C ILE A 385 19.25 -22.43 -0.29
N ASN A 386 19.69 -21.24 -0.71
CA ASN A 386 21.11 -20.94 -0.69
C ASN A 386 21.68 -21.20 0.71
N LYS A 387 22.67 -22.13 0.80
CA LYS A 387 23.28 -22.62 2.06
C LYS A 387 23.67 -21.52 3.05
N LYS A 388 24.04 -20.33 2.57
CA LYS A 388 24.45 -19.18 3.39
C LYS A 388 23.30 -18.66 4.24
N TYR A 389 22.08 -18.56 3.68
CA TYR A 389 20.89 -18.08 4.41
C TYR A 389 20.34 -19.15 5.35
N MET A 390 20.39 -20.41 4.92
CA MET A 390 20.03 -21.56 5.74
C MET A 390 20.90 -21.66 6.98
N HIS A 391 22.21 -21.49 6.86
CA HIS A 391 23.14 -21.62 8.00
C HIS A 391 22.92 -20.52 9.05
N TYR A 392 22.67 -19.27 8.62
CA TYR A 392 22.36 -18.16 9.53
C TYR A 392 21.00 -18.38 10.23
N PHE A 393 20.02 -18.86 9.50
CA PHE A 393 18.72 -19.22 9.98
C PHE A 393 18.80 -20.35 11.05
N PHE A 394 19.53 -21.44 10.76
CA PHE A 394 19.70 -22.57 11.67
C PHE A 394 20.53 -22.21 12.92
N SER A 395 21.51 -21.34 12.82
CA SER A 395 22.30 -20.94 14.01
C SER A 395 21.50 -20.16 15.04
N LYS A 396 20.49 -19.38 14.61
CA LYS A 396 19.58 -18.67 15.52
C LYS A 396 18.35 -19.49 15.98
N ILE A 397 17.98 -20.52 15.23
CA ILE A 397 16.78 -21.33 15.47
C ILE A 397 17.09 -22.70 16.10
N ALA A 398 18.35 -23.03 16.32
CA ALA A 398 18.75 -24.28 16.96
C ALA A 398 18.06 -24.56 18.32
N SER A 399 17.46 -23.54 18.94
CA SER A 399 16.63 -23.66 20.14
C SER A 399 15.17 -24.12 19.90
N TYR A 400 14.71 -24.19 18.65
CA TYR A 400 13.31 -24.53 18.31
C TYR A 400 13.24 -25.77 17.46
N ARG A 401 13.23 -26.96 18.09
CA ARG A 401 13.12 -28.29 17.43
C ARG A 401 11.97 -28.42 16.42
N TYR A 402 10.88 -27.67 16.60
CA TYR A 402 9.69 -27.75 15.75
C TYR A 402 9.84 -27.06 14.38
N ILE A 403 10.66 -26.03 14.30
CA ILE A 403 10.89 -25.31 13.04
C ILE A 403 11.72 -26.15 12.07
N PHE A 404 12.62 -26.97 12.60
CA PHE A 404 13.37 -27.97 11.81
C PHE A 404 12.41 -28.94 11.10
N PHE A 405 11.35 -29.35 11.76
CA PHE A 405 10.34 -30.27 11.21
C PHE A 405 9.56 -29.64 10.06
N ILE A 406 9.19 -28.37 10.18
CA ILE A 406 8.46 -27.61 9.13
C ILE A 406 9.35 -27.40 7.90
N PHE A 407 10.63 -27.07 8.08
CA PHE A 407 11.57 -26.95 6.97
C PHE A 407 11.93 -28.29 6.34
N ALA A 408 12.00 -29.36 7.11
CA ALA A 408 12.16 -30.72 6.58
C ALA A 408 10.94 -31.11 5.72
N ILE A 409 9.74 -30.70 6.12
CA ILE A 409 8.50 -30.92 5.34
C ILE A 409 8.53 -30.06 4.07
N LEU A 410 8.84 -28.78 4.16
CA LEU A 410 8.98 -27.91 2.99
C LEU A 410 10.08 -28.40 2.06
N TYR A 411 11.23 -28.80 2.59
CA TYR A 411 12.32 -29.40 1.83
C TYR A 411 11.90 -30.71 1.16
N THR A 412 11.18 -31.59 1.87
CA THR A 412 10.71 -32.88 1.34
C THR A 412 9.64 -32.69 0.27
N ILE A 413 8.75 -31.72 0.41
CA ILE A 413 7.73 -31.37 -0.59
C ILE A 413 8.41 -30.82 -1.85
N ILE A 414 9.38 -29.93 -1.69
CA ILE A 414 10.14 -29.30 -2.77
C ILE A 414 10.95 -30.35 -3.55
N PHE A 415 11.66 -31.23 -2.85
CA PHE A 415 12.50 -32.25 -3.49
C PHE A 415 11.73 -33.47 -4.01
N ARG A 416 10.56 -33.82 -3.45
CA ARG A 416 9.70 -34.85 -4.06
C ARG A 416 9.12 -34.43 -5.41
N LEU A 417 9.05 -33.15 -5.70
CA LEU A 417 8.62 -32.63 -7.00
C LEU A 417 9.74 -32.66 -8.07
N GLU A 418 11.00 -32.83 -7.66
CA GLU A 418 12.17 -32.83 -8.58
C GLU A 418 12.80 -34.20 -8.82
N ILE A 419 12.30 -35.30 -8.19
CA ILE A 419 12.83 -36.63 -8.48
C ILE A 419 12.17 -37.14 -9.78
N PRO A 420 12.87 -37.18 -10.92
CA PRO A 420 12.37 -37.89 -12.08
C PRO A 420 12.16 -39.36 -11.66
N LYS A 421 11.01 -39.92 -12.00
CA LYS A 421 10.81 -41.37 -11.88
C LYS A 421 11.92 -42.07 -12.67
N ILE A 422 12.92 -42.57 -11.97
CA ILE A 422 13.85 -43.53 -12.53
C ILE A 422 12.98 -44.72 -12.92
N LYS A 423 12.77 -44.91 -14.22
CA LYS A 423 12.18 -46.10 -14.77
C LYS A 423 13.07 -47.30 -14.34
N LYS A 424 12.46 -48.26 -13.64
CA LYS A 424 13.02 -49.57 -13.53
C LYS A 424 12.98 -50.26 -14.88
#